data_43807d9c65a0545240a10a4d6c4466dd
#
_entry.id   43807d9c65a0545240a10a4d6c4466dd
#
_cell.length_a   1.000
_cell.length_b   1.000
_cell.length_c   1.000
_cell.angle_alpha   90.00
_cell.angle_beta   90.00
_cell.angle_gamma   90.00
#
_symmetry.space_group_name_H-M   'P 1'
#
loop_
_entity.id
_entity.type
_entity.pdbx_description
1 polymer ?
#
loop_
_entity_poly.entity_id
_entity_poly.type
_entity_poly.pdbx_seq_one_letter_code
_entity_poly.pdbx_strand_id
1 'polypeptide(L)'
;MNRLAAAILIAFSTTGAAFAQAPAAVAAAEAPAYNLEADVKRVMKEFDVPGIAIAVVKDGKVLAAQGFGVRKLGDPTPVDGKTLFEIASNSKAFTAAGLAMLVDQGKLSWDDPVIKHLPDFRMYDPYVTAEMTVRDLLTHRSGLGLGAGDLMWWPTTTFSTDEIIHNLRYIKPATSFRNSYAYDNLLYIVAGKIIAMKSGKSWGETMREWILKPAGMNTTTTSLDEHANIANVSAPHSKINGKISVVKPMPVANAIGAVGINTNAEDIARWMNVLLDEGRVGKDADGKETRLWSEKQAREMWTAQTPMKIGQPRPPLAATKPNFFAYGLGFQLRDYQGKLVAMHGGALQGFYSRVLLVPEAKLGIAIFTNAESGPSLSALQYRLMDQYLDVVPTDWIGRFADMDKEMHAKEMERVKKESATRAAKSKPSLPLASYEGEYEDAWYGKATIKKVGGKQVMVFSRTPDLMGELEHFQHDTFVVRWKERNFNADAYVTFSLDHDGSIERMRMKPISTETDFSYDFQDLLFTPVKEKKSAD
;
A
#
# COMPACT_ATOMS: atom_id res chain seq x y z
N MET A 1 46.83 53.78 46.42
CA MET A 1 47.99 54.05 45.53
C MET A 1 48.70 52.73 45.29
N ASN A 2 49.10 52.49 44.09
CA ASN A 2 49.86 51.38 43.50
C ASN A 2 49.18 50.08 43.22
N ARG A 3 48.94 49.91 41.92
CA ARG A 3 48.52 48.68 41.20
C ARG A 3 49.76 47.84 40.93
N LEU A 4 49.73 46.56 41.23
CA LEU A 4 50.61 45.55 40.63
C LEU A 4 49.83 44.69 39.69
N ALA A 5 50.22 44.71 38.42
CA ALA A 5 49.69 43.81 37.38
C ALA A 5 50.55 42.54 37.36
N ALA A 6 49.95 41.39 37.54
CA ALA A 6 50.62 40.10 37.35
C ALA A 6 50.25 39.56 35.91
N ALA A 7 51.31 39.44 35.12
CA ALA A 7 51.19 38.81 33.78
C ALA A 7 51.24 37.28 33.92
N ILE A 8 50.23 36.60 33.48
CA ILE A 8 50.19 35.12 33.37
C ILE A 8 50.64 34.75 31.96
N LEU A 9 51.77 34.10 31.82
CA LEU A 9 52.23 33.44 30.60
C LEU A 9 51.47 32.11 30.44
N ILE A 10 50.67 32.01 29.41
CA ILE A 10 50.05 30.74 29.01
C ILE A 10 50.97 30.10 27.96
N ALA A 11 51.57 28.98 28.31
CA ALA A 11 52.34 28.15 27.40
C ALA A 11 51.37 27.31 26.57
N PHE A 12 51.32 27.54 25.25
CA PHE A 12 50.61 26.68 24.31
C PHE A 12 51.47 25.43 24.04
N SER A 13 51.05 24.30 24.60
CA SER A 13 51.52 22.98 24.17
C SER A 13 50.76 22.55 22.92
N THR A 14 51.40 22.50 21.76
CA THR A 14 50.87 21.95 20.52
C THR A 14 50.87 20.44 20.61
N THR A 15 49.73 19.85 21.01
CA THR A 15 49.47 18.43 20.79
C THR A 15 49.01 18.25 19.33
N GLY A 16 49.86 17.60 18.52
CA GLY A 16 49.54 17.22 17.14
C GLY A 16 48.38 16.27 17.15
N ALA A 17 47.20 16.74 16.68
CA ALA A 17 46.07 15.88 16.38
C ALA A 17 46.43 15.09 15.13
N ALA A 18 46.61 13.77 15.28
CA ALA A 18 46.64 12.85 14.16
C ALA A 18 45.26 12.86 13.52
N PHE A 19 45.14 13.46 12.36
CA PHE A 19 43.93 13.31 11.53
C PHE A 19 43.84 11.84 11.11
N ALA A 20 42.88 11.12 11.70
CA ALA A 20 42.50 9.83 11.21
C ALA A 20 42.02 10.00 9.76
N GLN A 21 42.73 9.39 8.83
CA GLN A 21 42.35 9.33 7.43
C GLN A 21 40.98 8.70 7.32
N ALA A 22 39.99 9.45 6.82
CA ALA A 22 38.66 8.89 6.50
C ALA A 22 38.86 7.69 5.56
N PRO A 23 38.12 6.59 5.77
CA PRO A 23 38.20 5.45 4.87
C PRO A 23 37.91 5.92 3.45
N ALA A 24 38.79 5.55 2.51
CA ALA A 24 38.64 5.85 1.11
C ALA A 24 37.21 5.46 0.65
N ALA A 25 36.48 6.43 0.13
CA ALA A 25 35.18 6.17 -0.47
C ALA A 25 35.40 5.12 -1.55
N VAL A 26 34.76 3.95 -1.41
CA VAL A 26 34.70 2.95 -2.47
C VAL A 26 34.10 3.68 -3.67
N ALA A 27 34.89 3.84 -4.73
CA ALA A 27 34.44 4.46 -5.97
C ALA A 27 33.15 3.73 -6.41
N ALA A 28 32.03 4.43 -6.37
CA ALA A 28 30.77 3.89 -6.88
C ALA A 28 30.99 3.61 -8.37
N ALA A 29 30.74 2.37 -8.80
CA ALA A 29 30.76 2.05 -10.21
C ALA A 29 29.86 3.04 -10.95
N GLU A 30 30.37 3.70 -11.98
CA GLU A 30 29.59 4.61 -12.81
C GLU A 30 28.37 3.86 -13.36
N ALA A 31 27.18 4.44 -13.18
CA ALA A 31 25.98 3.87 -13.75
C ALA A 31 26.10 3.91 -15.30
N PRO A 32 25.65 2.87 -16.01
CA PRO A 32 25.65 2.86 -17.46
C PRO A 32 24.85 4.05 -18.02
N ALA A 33 25.21 4.50 -19.22
CA ALA A 33 24.47 5.56 -19.91
C ALA A 33 22.97 5.24 -19.97
N TYR A 34 22.13 6.27 -19.87
CA TYR A 34 20.67 6.09 -19.86
C TYR A 34 20.17 5.46 -21.16
N ASN A 35 19.48 4.33 -21.00
CA ASN A 35 18.72 3.68 -22.05
C ASN A 35 17.51 3.01 -21.41
N LEU A 36 16.31 3.57 -21.61
CA LEU A 36 15.09 3.11 -20.97
C LEU A 36 14.84 1.61 -21.19
N GLU A 37 14.99 1.14 -22.43
CA GLU A 37 14.73 -0.27 -22.75
C GLU A 37 15.74 -1.21 -22.07
N ALA A 38 17.01 -0.85 -22.05
CA ALA A 38 18.06 -1.62 -21.40
C ALA A 38 17.87 -1.64 -19.87
N ASP A 39 17.56 -0.49 -19.27
CA ASP A 39 17.31 -0.37 -17.83
C ASP A 39 16.08 -1.21 -17.42
N VAL A 40 14.97 -1.15 -18.19
CA VAL A 40 13.77 -1.93 -17.91
C VAL A 40 14.02 -3.44 -18.09
N LYS A 41 14.69 -3.87 -19.15
CA LYS A 41 15.04 -5.28 -19.35
C LYS A 41 15.93 -5.82 -18.22
N ARG A 42 16.86 -4.99 -17.72
CA ARG A 42 17.68 -5.35 -16.56
C ARG A 42 16.82 -5.51 -15.30
N VAL A 43 15.89 -4.58 -15.04
CA VAL A 43 14.95 -4.68 -13.89
C VAL A 43 14.08 -5.92 -14.00
N MET A 44 13.50 -6.19 -15.16
CA MET A 44 12.69 -7.40 -15.37
C MET A 44 13.46 -8.67 -15.03
N LYS A 45 14.74 -8.74 -15.44
CA LYS A 45 15.61 -9.89 -15.18
C LYS A 45 16.01 -10.01 -13.69
N GLU A 46 16.41 -8.89 -13.05
CA GLU A 46 16.91 -8.90 -11.66
C GLU A 46 15.80 -9.20 -10.65
N PHE A 47 14.54 -8.82 -10.95
CA PHE A 47 13.43 -8.92 -10.02
C PHE A 47 12.34 -9.92 -10.45
N ASP A 48 12.57 -10.71 -11.51
CA ASP A 48 11.60 -11.69 -12.04
C ASP A 48 10.26 -11.07 -12.43
N VAL A 49 10.23 -9.87 -13.03
CA VAL A 49 9.00 -9.18 -13.43
C VAL A 49 8.65 -9.51 -14.90
N PRO A 50 7.50 -10.17 -15.18
CA PRO A 50 7.14 -10.59 -16.53
C PRO A 50 6.80 -9.45 -17.47
N GLY A 51 6.17 -8.38 -16.96
CA GLY A 51 5.72 -7.24 -17.76
C GLY A 51 5.74 -5.94 -16.98
N ILE A 52 6.16 -4.87 -17.65
CA ILE A 52 6.25 -3.51 -17.09
C ILE A 52 5.64 -2.52 -18.08
N ALA A 53 4.87 -1.55 -17.59
CA ALA A 53 4.48 -0.38 -18.36
C ALA A 53 5.04 0.89 -17.69
N ILE A 54 5.55 1.83 -18.50
CA ILE A 54 6.16 3.08 -18.03
C ILE A 54 5.56 4.25 -18.78
N ALA A 55 5.20 5.31 -18.03
CA ALA A 55 4.91 6.61 -18.59
C ALA A 55 5.83 7.67 -17.99
N VAL A 56 6.33 8.58 -18.82
CA VAL A 56 7.09 9.76 -18.40
C VAL A 56 6.51 10.97 -19.10
N VAL A 57 6.17 11.98 -18.34
CA VAL A 57 5.75 13.30 -18.84
C VAL A 57 6.71 14.36 -18.31
N LYS A 58 7.03 15.35 -19.15
CA LYS A 58 7.84 16.51 -18.76
C LYS A 58 7.41 17.73 -19.57
N ASP A 59 7.26 18.86 -18.89
CA ASP A 59 6.85 20.13 -19.53
C ASP A 59 5.58 19.99 -20.39
N GLY A 60 4.59 19.22 -19.90
CA GLY A 60 3.32 18.93 -20.57
C GLY A 60 3.40 17.95 -21.74
N LYS A 61 4.60 17.42 -22.06
CA LYS A 61 4.83 16.46 -23.17
C LYS A 61 4.96 15.04 -22.62
N VAL A 62 4.42 14.07 -23.34
CA VAL A 62 4.65 12.65 -23.09
C VAL A 62 5.99 12.26 -23.74
N LEU A 63 6.98 11.93 -22.93
CA LEU A 63 8.31 11.49 -23.38
C LEU A 63 8.37 9.98 -23.58
N ALA A 64 7.62 9.23 -22.77
CA ALA A 64 7.46 7.79 -22.90
C ALA A 64 6.05 7.38 -22.47
N ALA A 65 5.44 6.43 -23.17
CA ALA A 65 4.24 5.69 -22.78
C ALA A 65 4.38 4.31 -23.43
N GLN A 66 5.11 3.39 -22.79
CA GLN A 66 5.59 2.16 -23.40
C GLN A 66 5.37 0.96 -22.46
N GLY A 67 5.25 -0.22 -23.07
CA GLY A 67 5.21 -1.50 -22.41
C GLY A 67 6.43 -2.37 -22.77
N PHE A 68 6.78 -3.27 -21.87
CA PHE A 68 7.91 -4.19 -21.98
C PHE A 68 7.51 -5.56 -21.43
N GLY A 69 8.04 -6.63 -22.05
CA GLY A 69 7.78 -7.99 -21.65
C GLY A 69 6.41 -8.49 -22.07
N VAL A 70 5.81 -9.40 -21.29
CA VAL A 70 4.58 -10.11 -21.65
C VAL A 70 3.44 -9.80 -20.69
N ARG A 71 2.21 -9.78 -21.21
CA ARG A 71 0.99 -9.59 -20.42
C ARG A 71 0.72 -10.75 -19.46
N LYS A 72 1.12 -11.96 -19.88
CA LYS A 72 0.90 -13.20 -19.12
C LYS A 72 2.01 -14.19 -19.40
N LEU A 73 2.58 -14.79 -18.36
CA LEU A 73 3.55 -15.89 -18.53
C LEU A 73 2.91 -17.07 -19.27
N GLY A 74 3.65 -17.60 -20.26
CA GLY A 74 3.15 -18.66 -21.14
C GLY A 74 2.38 -18.17 -22.37
N ASP A 75 2.13 -16.85 -22.46
CA ASP A 75 1.55 -16.20 -23.64
C ASP A 75 2.55 -15.16 -24.16
N PRO A 76 2.99 -15.22 -25.43
CA PRO A 76 3.98 -14.30 -25.98
C PRO A 76 3.44 -12.89 -26.26
N THR A 77 2.16 -12.62 -26.02
CA THR A 77 1.55 -11.33 -26.29
C THR A 77 2.21 -10.23 -25.45
N PRO A 78 2.79 -9.21 -26.10
CA PRO A 78 3.57 -8.21 -25.40
C PRO A 78 2.70 -7.25 -24.59
N VAL A 79 3.28 -6.67 -23.54
CA VAL A 79 2.80 -5.44 -22.91
C VAL A 79 3.10 -4.28 -23.86
N ASP A 80 2.12 -3.39 -24.04
CA ASP A 80 2.28 -2.13 -24.80
C ASP A 80 1.80 -0.92 -23.96
N GLY A 81 1.85 0.28 -24.54
CA GLY A 81 1.45 1.51 -23.87
C GLY A 81 -0.02 1.58 -23.50
N LYS A 82 -0.87 0.71 -24.06
CA LYS A 82 -2.33 0.63 -23.83
C LYS A 82 -2.76 -0.57 -22.99
N THR A 83 -1.83 -1.43 -22.61
CA THR A 83 -2.11 -2.59 -21.77
C THR A 83 -2.58 -2.12 -20.39
N LEU A 84 -3.78 -2.56 -19.97
CA LEU A 84 -4.34 -2.23 -18.67
C LEU A 84 -3.64 -2.98 -17.53
N PHE A 85 -3.37 -2.25 -16.45
CA PHE A 85 -2.88 -2.74 -15.17
C PHE A 85 -3.79 -2.25 -14.06
N GLU A 86 -3.97 -3.05 -13.03
CA GLU A 86 -4.56 -2.63 -11.77
C GLU A 86 -3.54 -1.75 -11.03
N ILE A 87 -3.86 -0.45 -10.80
CA ILE A 87 -2.93 0.48 -10.15
C ILE A 87 -3.15 0.62 -8.64
N ALA A 88 -4.07 -0.19 -8.11
CA ALA A 88 -4.32 -0.29 -6.68
C ALA A 88 -4.46 1.08 -6.01
N SER A 89 -3.70 1.32 -4.93
CA SER A 89 -3.82 2.53 -4.10
C SER A 89 -3.46 3.85 -4.80
N ASN A 90 -2.93 3.84 -6.02
CA ASN A 90 -2.88 5.06 -6.84
C ASN A 90 -4.28 5.59 -7.16
N SER A 91 -5.34 4.77 -6.98
CA SER A 91 -6.76 5.18 -7.03
C SER A 91 -7.14 6.23 -5.99
N LYS A 92 -6.41 6.29 -4.86
CA LYS A 92 -6.65 7.24 -3.78
C LYS A 92 -6.54 8.70 -4.24
N ALA A 93 -5.66 8.98 -5.18
CA ALA A 93 -5.54 10.30 -5.80
C ALA A 93 -6.81 10.70 -6.57
N PHE A 94 -7.48 9.76 -7.23
CA PHE A 94 -8.75 9.99 -7.93
C PHE A 94 -9.89 10.23 -6.93
N THR A 95 -9.94 9.47 -5.84
CA THR A 95 -10.91 9.69 -4.76
C THR A 95 -10.72 11.06 -4.11
N ALA A 96 -9.48 11.47 -3.82
CA ALA A 96 -9.17 12.80 -3.30
C ALA A 96 -9.59 13.90 -4.28
N ALA A 97 -9.31 13.74 -5.58
CA ALA A 97 -9.75 14.67 -6.63
C ALA A 97 -11.28 14.75 -6.73
N GLY A 98 -12.00 13.64 -6.65
CA GLY A 98 -13.46 13.61 -6.63
C GLY A 98 -14.06 14.39 -5.46
N LEU A 99 -13.48 14.27 -4.26
CA LEU A 99 -13.85 15.07 -3.10
C LEU A 99 -13.48 16.55 -3.29
N ALA A 100 -12.31 16.86 -3.86
CA ALA A 100 -11.89 18.23 -4.19
C ALA A 100 -12.90 18.93 -5.11
N MET A 101 -13.43 18.21 -6.11
CA MET A 101 -14.48 18.71 -7.00
C MET A 101 -15.80 18.99 -6.24
N LEU A 102 -16.15 18.14 -5.28
CA LEU A 102 -17.34 18.37 -4.42
C LEU A 102 -17.14 19.58 -3.50
N VAL A 103 -15.93 19.83 -3.02
CA VAL A 103 -15.59 21.05 -2.25
C VAL A 103 -15.74 22.30 -3.11
N ASP A 104 -15.21 22.31 -4.34
CA ASP A 104 -15.35 23.44 -5.26
C ASP A 104 -16.83 23.70 -5.65
N GLN A 105 -17.65 22.66 -5.70
CA GLN A 105 -19.10 22.77 -5.92
C GLN A 105 -19.88 23.21 -4.66
N GLY A 106 -19.22 23.41 -3.53
CA GLY A 106 -19.86 23.76 -2.25
C GLY A 106 -20.75 22.67 -1.66
N LYS A 107 -20.64 21.42 -2.14
CA LYS A 107 -21.46 20.27 -1.67
C LYS A 107 -20.94 19.65 -0.37
N LEU A 108 -19.69 19.90 -0.03
CA LEU A 108 -19.06 19.55 1.26
C LEU A 108 -17.85 20.47 1.52
N SER A 109 -17.34 20.44 2.77
CA SER A 109 -16.06 21.02 3.15
C SER A 109 -15.10 19.91 3.60
N TRP A 110 -13.80 20.12 3.41
CA TRP A 110 -12.78 19.21 3.96
C TRP A 110 -12.94 19.01 5.46
N ASP A 111 -13.39 20.02 6.17
CA ASP A 111 -13.50 20.03 7.63
C ASP A 111 -14.91 19.71 8.13
N ASP A 112 -15.84 19.33 7.23
CA ASP A 112 -17.14 18.80 7.64
C ASP A 112 -16.96 17.47 8.40
N PRO A 113 -17.66 17.29 9.52
CA PRO A 113 -17.74 15.97 10.18
C PRO A 113 -18.31 14.91 9.23
N VAL A 114 -17.73 13.72 9.22
CA VAL A 114 -18.20 12.61 8.37
C VAL A 114 -19.67 12.29 8.63
N ILE A 115 -20.10 12.31 9.88
CA ILE A 115 -21.49 12.05 10.30
C ILE A 115 -22.52 13.03 9.72
N LYS A 116 -22.11 14.22 9.27
CA LYS A 116 -22.96 15.15 8.52
C LYS A 116 -23.38 14.59 7.16
N HIS A 117 -22.53 13.77 6.57
CA HIS A 117 -22.74 13.17 5.25
C HIS A 117 -23.16 11.70 5.31
N LEU A 118 -22.71 10.96 6.31
CA LEU A 118 -23.04 9.57 6.59
C LEU A 118 -23.53 9.47 8.06
N PRO A 119 -24.81 9.71 8.36
CA PRO A 119 -25.32 9.75 9.73
C PRO A 119 -25.12 8.47 10.54
N ASP A 120 -25.01 7.31 9.88
CA ASP A 120 -24.79 6.00 10.50
C ASP A 120 -23.31 5.64 10.67
N PHE A 121 -22.39 6.48 10.19
CA PHE A 121 -20.95 6.28 10.35
C PHE A 121 -20.57 6.28 11.82
N ARG A 122 -19.84 5.27 12.26
CA ARG A 122 -19.32 5.16 13.65
C ARG A 122 -17.91 4.58 13.63
N MET A 123 -17.03 5.19 14.39
CA MET A 123 -15.76 4.63 14.84
C MET A 123 -15.96 3.98 16.21
N TYR A 124 -14.97 3.22 16.66
CA TYR A 124 -15.00 2.58 17.99
C TYR A 124 -15.21 3.60 19.12
N ASP A 125 -14.52 4.74 19.06
CA ASP A 125 -14.62 5.82 20.02
C ASP A 125 -15.69 6.84 19.57
N PRO A 126 -16.70 7.14 20.43
CA PRO A 126 -17.72 8.14 20.14
C PRO A 126 -17.17 9.55 19.88
N TYR A 127 -16.08 9.93 20.57
CA TYR A 127 -15.41 11.21 20.32
C TYR A 127 -14.81 11.26 18.91
N VAL A 128 -14.09 10.21 18.50
CA VAL A 128 -13.54 10.10 17.15
C VAL A 128 -14.66 10.11 16.10
N THR A 129 -15.78 9.46 16.37
CA THR A 129 -16.97 9.48 15.50
C THR A 129 -17.48 10.90 15.26
N ALA A 130 -17.58 11.72 16.32
CA ALA A 130 -18.08 13.08 16.25
C ALA A 130 -17.09 14.04 15.54
N GLU A 131 -15.80 13.85 15.79
CA GLU A 131 -14.74 14.79 15.37
C GLU A 131 -14.08 14.44 14.03
N MET A 132 -14.27 13.22 13.51
CA MET A 132 -13.66 12.79 12.25
C MET A 132 -14.23 13.60 11.09
N THR A 133 -13.35 14.26 10.36
CA THR A 133 -13.69 15.08 9.20
C THR A 133 -13.47 14.34 7.88
N VAL A 134 -14.03 14.87 6.78
CA VAL A 134 -13.76 14.37 5.42
C VAL A 134 -12.25 14.35 5.13
N ARG A 135 -11.51 15.36 5.58
CA ARG A 135 -10.04 15.43 5.51
C ARG A 135 -9.39 14.24 6.22
N ASP A 136 -9.84 13.90 7.42
CA ASP A 136 -9.26 12.79 8.21
C ASP A 136 -9.42 11.44 7.54
N LEU A 137 -10.47 11.24 6.71
CA LEU A 137 -10.65 10.02 5.93
C LEU A 137 -9.48 9.76 4.96
N LEU A 138 -8.80 10.83 4.53
CA LEU A 138 -7.75 10.75 3.49
C LEU A 138 -6.32 10.78 4.05
N THR A 139 -6.13 11.01 5.34
CA THR A 139 -4.82 11.42 5.88
C THR A 139 -4.14 10.39 6.76
N HIS A 140 -4.71 9.19 6.91
CA HIS A 140 -4.12 8.06 7.66
C HIS A 140 -3.70 8.41 9.09
N ARG A 141 -4.53 9.22 9.79
CA ARG A 141 -4.32 9.63 11.18
C ARG A 141 -5.53 9.35 12.08
N SER A 142 -6.33 8.38 11.70
CA SER A 142 -7.59 8.01 12.38
C SER A 142 -7.41 7.45 13.78
N GLY A 143 -6.23 6.94 14.09
CA GLY A 143 -5.96 6.14 15.28
C GLY A 143 -6.03 4.63 15.03
N LEU A 144 -6.55 4.18 13.89
CA LEU A 144 -6.49 2.78 13.47
C LEU A 144 -5.04 2.33 13.30
N GLY A 145 -4.78 1.04 13.45
CA GLY A 145 -3.49 0.42 13.15
C GLY A 145 -3.22 0.34 11.64
N LEU A 146 -1.99 -0.02 11.28
CA LEU A 146 -1.61 -0.27 9.89
C LEU A 146 -2.44 -1.42 9.32
N GLY A 147 -3.24 -1.15 8.28
CA GLY A 147 -4.09 -2.13 7.62
C GLY A 147 -5.26 -2.65 8.47
N ALA A 148 -5.57 -2.00 9.60
CA ALA A 148 -6.60 -2.47 10.51
C ALA A 148 -7.96 -2.63 9.81
N GLY A 149 -8.52 -3.85 9.86
CA GLY A 149 -9.76 -4.23 9.22
C GLY A 149 -9.66 -4.59 7.74
N ASP A 150 -8.46 -4.58 7.15
CA ASP A 150 -8.29 -4.89 5.72
C ASP A 150 -8.77 -6.30 5.35
N LEU A 151 -8.78 -7.27 6.26
CA LEU A 151 -9.39 -8.59 6.03
C LEU A 151 -10.89 -8.53 5.64
N MET A 152 -11.56 -7.38 5.77
CA MET A 152 -12.93 -7.22 5.26
C MET A 152 -12.99 -6.98 3.74
N TRP A 153 -11.87 -6.70 3.08
CA TRP A 153 -11.79 -6.54 1.63
C TRP A 153 -10.63 -7.30 0.99
N TRP A 154 -9.63 -7.70 1.78
CA TRP A 154 -8.40 -8.37 1.36
C TRP A 154 -8.24 -9.76 2.02
N PRO A 155 -7.90 -10.85 1.27
CA PRO A 155 -8.09 -10.99 -0.18
C PRO A 155 -9.59 -10.88 -0.53
N THR A 156 -10.05 -11.27 -1.69
CA THR A 156 -11.47 -11.17 -2.08
C THR A 156 -12.41 -11.72 -1.00
N THR A 157 -13.35 -10.88 -0.56
CA THR A 157 -14.31 -11.20 0.51
C THR A 157 -15.76 -11.08 0.06
N THR A 158 -16.68 -11.55 0.91
CA THR A 158 -18.13 -11.41 0.72
C THR A 158 -18.74 -10.20 1.44
N PHE A 159 -17.92 -9.35 2.07
CA PHE A 159 -18.41 -8.11 2.67
C PHE A 159 -18.85 -7.12 1.59
N SER A 160 -19.98 -6.48 1.83
CA SER A 160 -20.37 -5.27 1.10
C SER A 160 -19.65 -4.03 1.64
N THR A 161 -19.58 -2.98 0.83
CA THR A 161 -19.07 -1.66 1.26
C THR A 161 -19.76 -1.16 2.53
N ASP A 162 -21.09 -1.35 2.64
CA ASP A 162 -21.86 -0.88 3.77
C ASP A 162 -21.57 -1.69 5.06
N GLU A 163 -21.33 -3.00 4.94
CA GLU A 163 -20.89 -3.83 6.07
C GLU A 163 -19.49 -3.43 6.54
N ILE A 164 -18.56 -3.14 5.62
CA ILE A 164 -17.22 -2.65 5.97
C ILE A 164 -17.33 -1.35 6.77
N ILE A 165 -18.10 -0.38 6.28
CA ILE A 165 -18.32 0.91 6.96
C ILE A 165 -18.99 0.71 8.32
N HIS A 166 -19.96 -0.21 8.41
CA HIS A 166 -20.63 -0.54 9.67
C HIS A 166 -19.65 -1.12 10.68
N ASN A 167 -18.76 -2.00 10.27
CA ASN A 167 -17.87 -2.75 11.17
C ASN A 167 -16.68 -1.93 11.69
N LEU A 168 -16.40 -0.74 11.13
CA LEU A 168 -15.43 0.21 11.70
C LEU A 168 -15.64 0.48 13.20
N ARG A 169 -16.88 0.44 13.66
CA ARG A 169 -17.24 0.66 15.09
C ARG A 169 -16.70 -0.39 16.05
N TYR A 170 -16.28 -1.55 15.56
CA TYR A 170 -15.75 -2.64 16.36
C TYR A 170 -14.21 -2.71 16.34
N ILE A 171 -13.55 -1.95 15.46
CA ILE A 171 -12.10 -1.96 15.33
C ILE A 171 -11.50 -1.00 16.37
N LYS A 172 -10.80 -1.56 17.34
CA LYS A 172 -10.15 -0.79 18.40
C LYS A 172 -8.99 0.04 17.84
N PRO A 173 -8.83 1.31 18.27
CA PRO A 173 -7.71 2.12 17.87
C PRO A 173 -6.40 1.57 18.44
N ALA A 174 -5.31 1.66 17.66
CA ALA A 174 -3.95 1.35 18.09
C ALA A 174 -3.27 2.58 18.71
N THR A 175 -3.70 3.80 18.34
CA THR A 175 -3.17 5.07 18.85
C THR A 175 -4.30 6.07 19.08
N SER A 176 -3.97 7.21 19.70
CA SER A 176 -4.92 8.31 19.82
C SER A 176 -5.22 8.93 18.45
N PHE A 177 -6.44 9.45 18.30
CA PHE A 177 -6.88 10.16 17.10
C PHE A 177 -5.95 11.32 16.73
N ARG A 178 -5.59 11.44 15.45
CA ARG A 178 -4.69 12.44 14.88
C ARG A 178 -3.26 12.43 15.43
N ASN A 179 -2.86 11.42 16.19
CA ASN A 179 -1.56 11.40 16.86
C ASN A 179 -0.42 10.92 15.96
N SER A 180 -0.67 9.93 15.10
CA SER A 180 0.37 9.31 14.29
C SER A 180 -0.17 8.80 12.95
N TYR A 181 0.73 8.65 11.99
CA TYR A 181 0.45 8.03 10.71
C TYR A 181 0.35 6.51 10.87
N ALA A 182 -0.73 5.94 10.39
CA ALA A 182 -0.90 4.51 10.16
C ALA A 182 -1.79 4.31 8.93
N TYR A 183 -1.24 3.70 7.89
CA TYR A 183 -1.95 3.53 6.62
C TYR A 183 -3.19 2.66 6.81
N ASP A 184 -4.35 3.13 6.38
CA ASP A 184 -5.61 2.40 6.36
C ASP A 184 -6.33 2.55 5.01
N ASN A 185 -6.98 1.49 4.55
CA ASN A 185 -7.76 1.49 3.31
C ASN A 185 -9.24 1.79 3.57
N LEU A 186 -9.75 1.43 4.74
CA LEU A 186 -11.19 1.47 5.04
C LEU A 186 -11.75 2.88 4.97
N LEU A 187 -11.00 3.89 5.40
CA LEU A 187 -11.48 5.27 5.35
C LEU A 187 -11.54 5.84 3.93
N TYR A 188 -10.73 5.33 2.99
CA TYR A 188 -10.92 5.63 1.56
C TYR A 188 -12.15 4.94 0.97
N ILE A 189 -12.57 3.79 1.52
CA ILE A 189 -13.86 3.17 1.19
C ILE A 189 -15.01 4.10 1.63
N VAL A 190 -14.93 4.65 2.85
CA VAL A 190 -15.89 5.67 3.35
C VAL A 190 -15.90 6.90 2.44
N ALA A 191 -14.74 7.41 2.05
CA ALA A 191 -14.61 8.55 1.14
C ALA A 191 -15.26 8.26 -0.22
N GLY A 192 -15.07 7.06 -0.77
CA GLY A 192 -15.74 6.60 -2.00
C GLY A 192 -17.26 6.56 -1.86
N LYS A 193 -17.79 6.11 -0.71
CA LYS A 193 -19.22 6.12 -0.40
C LYS A 193 -19.80 7.54 -0.36
N ILE A 194 -19.08 8.50 0.24
CA ILE A 194 -19.49 9.91 0.26
C ILE A 194 -19.60 10.47 -1.16
N ILE A 195 -18.62 10.19 -2.03
CA ILE A 195 -18.66 10.60 -3.44
C ILE A 195 -19.90 10.04 -4.13
N ALA A 196 -20.18 8.75 -3.97
CA ALA A 196 -21.32 8.10 -4.59
C ALA A 196 -22.65 8.73 -4.13
N MET A 197 -22.81 8.98 -2.83
CA MET A 197 -24.01 9.62 -2.29
C MET A 197 -24.18 11.07 -2.78
N LYS A 198 -23.10 11.85 -2.83
CA LYS A 198 -23.16 13.27 -3.26
C LYS A 198 -23.34 13.45 -4.76
N SER A 199 -22.88 12.51 -5.56
CA SER A 199 -23.06 12.51 -7.02
C SER A 199 -24.38 11.89 -7.46
N GLY A 200 -25.00 11.02 -6.65
CA GLY A 200 -26.17 10.22 -7.01
C GLY A 200 -25.85 9.07 -7.98
N LYS A 201 -24.56 8.72 -8.13
CA LYS A 201 -24.03 7.67 -9.02
C LYS A 201 -23.04 6.80 -8.27
N SER A 202 -22.70 5.63 -8.80
CA SER A 202 -21.59 4.86 -8.25
C SER A 202 -20.27 5.66 -8.28
N TRP A 203 -19.32 5.28 -7.42
CA TRP A 203 -17.98 5.90 -7.46
C TRP A 203 -17.35 5.76 -8.85
N GLY A 204 -17.44 4.57 -9.46
CA GLY A 204 -16.87 4.32 -10.79
C GLY A 204 -17.47 5.19 -11.88
N GLU A 205 -18.81 5.32 -11.92
CA GLU A 205 -19.50 6.21 -12.87
C GLU A 205 -19.10 7.67 -12.65
N THR A 206 -19.00 8.09 -11.38
CA THR A 206 -18.57 9.44 -11.03
C THR A 206 -17.15 9.71 -11.50
N MET A 207 -16.19 8.80 -11.23
CA MET A 207 -14.81 8.95 -11.71
C MET A 207 -14.76 9.02 -13.24
N ARG A 208 -15.52 8.15 -13.92
CA ARG A 208 -15.56 8.14 -15.39
C ARG A 208 -16.05 9.47 -15.98
N GLU A 209 -17.14 10.01 -15.44
CA GLU A 209 -17.73 11.23 -15.95
C GLU A 209 -16.96 12.49 -15.56
N TRP A 210 -16.51 12.57 -14.31
CA TRP A 210 -15.93 13.80 -13.78
C TRP A 210 -14.44 13.92 -14.06
N ILE A 211 -13.72 12.81 -14.17
CA ILE A 211 -12.26 12.80 -14.26
C ILE A 211 -11.78 12.11 -15.54
N LEU A 212 -12.13 10.83 -15.74
CA LEU A 212 -11.49 10.03 -16.79
C LEU A 212 -11.84 10.58 -18.19
N LYS A 213 -13.10 10.80 -18.47
CA LYS A 213 -13.56 11.34 -19.77
C LYS A 213 -13.01 12.75 -20.05
N PRO A 214 -13.13 13.73 -19.15
CA PRO A 214 -12.56 15.06 -19.39
C PRO A 214 -11.03 15.07 -19.49
N ALA A 215 -10.32 14.18 -18.79
CA ALA A 215 -8.86 14.02 -18.89
C ALA A 215 -8.43 13.23 -20.14
N GLY A 216 -9.37 12.69 -20.93
CA GLY A 216 -9.07 11.87 -22.10
C GLY A 216 -8.56 10.46 -21.79
N MET A 217 -8.79 9.94 -20.58
CA MET A 217 -8.41 8.59 -20.14
C MET A 217 -9.46 7.56 -20.58
N ASN A 218 -9.62 7.40 -21.89
CA ASN A 218 -10.78 6.73 -22.49
C ASN A 218 -10.75 5.20 -22.37
N THR A 219 -9.61 4.61 -22.04
CA THR A 219 -9.44 3.14 -21.90
C THR A 219 -9.31 2.71 -20.44
N THR A 220 -9.21 3.66 -19.52
CA THR A 220 -9.15 3.42 -18.07
C THR A 220 -10.49 2.92 -17.57
N THR A 221 -10.49 1.86 -16.75
CA THR A 221 -11.67 1.26 -16.13
C THR A 221 -11.70 1.46 -14.62
N THR A 222 -12.87 1.26 -14.02
CA THR A 222 -13.10 1.43 -12.57
C THR A 222 -13.54 0.13 -11.90
N SER A 223 -13.56 -0.97 -12.64
CA SER A 223 -13.95 -2.30 -12.17
C SER A 223 -13.30 -3.37 -13.04
N LEU A 224 -13.00 -4.54 -12.44
CA LEU A 224 -12.55 -5.73 -13.17
C LEU A 224 -13.65 -6.31 -14.09
N ASP A 225 -14.93 -6.09 -13.77
CA ASP A 225 -16.05 -6.58 -14.60
C ASP A 225 -16.00 -5.97 -16.00
N GLU A 226 -15.46 -4.75 -16.13
CA GLU A 226 -15.28 -4.09 -17.42
C GLU A 226 -14.22 -4.79 -18.29
N HIS A 227 -13.31 -5.58 -17.69
CA HIS A 227 -12.23 -6.28 -18.41
C HIS A 227 -12.72 -7.44 -19.26
N ALA A 228 -13.91 -8.00 -19.00
CA ALA A 228 -14.45 -9.14 -19.73
C ALA A 228 -14.48 -8.92 -21.27
N ASN A 229 -14.58 -7.67 -21.71
CA ASN A 229 -14.64 -7.27 -23.11
C ASN A 229 -13.38 -6.56 -23.63
N ILE A 230 -12.31 -6.54 -22.84
CA ILE A 230 -11.05 -5.85 -23.17
C ILE A 230 -9.94 -6.88 -23.35
N ALA A 231 -9.43 -7.01 -24.57
CA ALA A 231 -8.39 -7.99 -24.88
C ALA A 231 -6.99 -7.58 -24.38
N ASN A 232 -6.73 -6.27 -24.22
CA ASN A 232 -5.41 -5.75 -23.84
C ASN A 232 -5.31 -5.49 -22.34
N VAL A 233 -5.38 -6.57 -21.56
CA VAL A 233 -5.29 -6.55 -20.09
C VAL A 233 -4.10 -7.41 -19.66
N SER A 234 -3.33 -6.93 -18.68
CA SER A 234 -2.25 -7.71 -18.07
C SER A 234 -2.81 -8.69 -17.03
N ALA A 235 -2.23 -9.88 -16.94
CA ALA A 235 -2.56 -10.87 -15.92
C ALA A 235 -1.67 -10.66 -14.67
N PRO A 236 -2.21 -10.91 -13.45
CA PRO A 236 -1.44 -10.82 -12.22
C PRO A 236 -0.48 -12.01 -12.05
N HIS A 237 0.70 -11.76 -11.48
CA HIS A 237 1.69 -12.79 -11.17
C HIS A 237 2.21 -12.62 -9.75
N SER A 238 2.26 -13.73 -9.01
CA SER A 238 2.84 -13.79 -7.66
C SER A 238 3.94 -14.84 -7.57
N LYS A 239 4.87 -14.64 -6.65
CA LYS A 239 5.93 -15.61 -6.38
C LYS A 239 5.38 -16.72 -5.48
N ILE A 240 5.23 -17.94 -6.02
CA ILE A 240 4.76 -19.11 -5.31
C ILE A 240 5.93 -20.08 -5.11
N ASN A 241 6.33 -20.36 -3.87
CA ASN A 241 7.48 -21.21 -3.55
C ASN A 241 8.75 -20.78 -4.32
N GLY A 242 9.00 -19.48 -4.40
CA GLY A 242 10.15 -18.89 -5.07
C GLY A 242 10.05 -18.80 -6.60
N LYS A 243 8.95 -19.28 -7.22
CA LYS A 243 8.74 -19.22 -8.67
C LYS A 243 7.60 -18.27 -9.03
N ILE A 244 7.88 -17.31 -9.92
CA ILE A 244 6.84 -16.43 -10.46
C ILE A 244 5.79 -17.22 -11.26
N SER A 245 4.53 -17.01 -10.99
CA SER A 245 3.40 -17.76 -11.55
C SER A 245 2.20 -16.85 -11.76
N VAL A 246 1.41 -17.15 -12.79
CA VAL A 246 0.11 -16.48 -13.01
C VAL A 246 -0.82 -16.83 -11.85
N VAL A 247 -1.51 -15.83 -11.30
CA VAL A 247 -2.51 -16.01 -10.25
C VAL A 247 -3.88 -15.49 -10.72
N LYS A 248 -4.93 -15.75 -9.94
CA LYS A 248 -6.26 -15.22 -10.24
C LYS A 248 -6.30 -13.71 -9.97
N PRO A 249 -7.01 -12.93 -10.79
CA PRO A 249 -7.35 -11.55 -10.45
C PRO A 249 -8.10 -11.48 -9.10
N MET A 250 -7.90 -10.40 -8.36
CA MET A 250 -8.53 -10.16 -7.06
C MET A 250 -9.64 -9.11 -7.20
N PRO A 251 -10.93 -9.48 -7.32
CA PRO A 251 -12.03 -8.52 -7.33
C PRO A 251 -12.07 -7.68 -6.05
N VAL A 252 -12.17 -6.36 -6.20
CA VAL A 252 -12.13 -5.37 -5.12
C VAL A 252 -13.35 -4.44 -5.15
N ALA A 253 -14.50 -4.93 -5.62
CA ALA A 253 -15.72 -4.14 -5.80
C ALA A 253 -16.20 -3.43 -4.52
N ASN A 254 -15.90 -3.98 -3.35
CA ASN A 254 -16.24 -3.41 -2.06
C ASN A 254 -15.24 -2.35 -1.54
N ALA A 255 -14.09 -2.17 -2.23
CA ALA A 255 -13.01 -1.27 -1.84
C ALA A 255 -12.61 -0.26 -2.95
N ILE A 256 -13.46 -0.03 -3.95
CA ILE A 256 -13.15 0.75 -5.15
C ILE A 256 -12.64 2.17 -4.86
N GLY A 257 -13.13 2.84 -3.82
CA GLY A 257 -12.62 4.16 -3.41
C GLY A 257 -11.15 4.17 -3.00
N ALA A 258 -10.60 3.01 -2.61
CA ALA A 258 -9.20 2.85 -2.22
C ALA A 258 -8.32 2.32 -3.37
N VAL A 259 -8.86 1.44 -4.26
CA VAL A 259 -8.04 0.62 -5.18
C VAL A 259 -8.66 0.39 -6.57
N GLY A 260 -9.78 1.03 -6.94
CA GLY A 260 -10.63 0.63 -8.06
C GLY A 260 -10.16 1.02 -9.48
N ILE A 261 -9.11 1.82 -9.66
CA ILE A 261 -8.66 2.26 -10.99
C ILE A 261 -7.77 1.22 -11.66
N ASN A 262 -8.09 0.91 -12.92
CA ASN A 262 -7.25 0.10 -13.80
C ASN A 262 -6.92 0.94 -15.04
N THR A 263 -5.65 1.15 -15.33
CA THR A 263 -5.20 2.08 -16.36
C THR A 263 -3.96 1.59 -17.09
N ASN A 264 -3.47 2.36 -18.04
CA ASN A 264 -2.32 2.07 -18.86
C ASN A 264 -1.37 3.27 -18.95
N ALA A 265 -0.21 3.10 -19.59
CA ALA A 265 0.81 4.13 -19.67
C ALA A 265 0.35 5.39 -20.43
N GLU A 266 -0.48 5.26 -21.47
CA GLU A 266 -0.98 6.41 -22.23
C GLU A 266 -1.99 7.24 -21.44
N ASP A 267 -2.92 6.60 -20.76
CA ASP A 267 -3.97 7.28 -19.99
C ASP A 267 -3.41 7.89 -18.71
N ILE A 268 -2.51 7.19 -17.99
CA ILE A 268 -1.90 7.76 -16.78
C ILE A 268 -0.99 8.95 -17.09
N ALA A 269 -0.37 9.01 -18.29
CA ALA A 269 0.39 10.18 -18.72
C ALA A 269 -0.50 11.44 -18.80
N ARG A 270 -1.75 11.29 -19.27
CA ARG A 270 -2.74 12.40 -19.28
C ARG A 270 -3.09 12.82 -17.86
N TRP A 271 -3.33 11.86 -16.95
CA TRP A 271 -3.60 12.13 -15.55
C TRP A 271 -2.47 12.91 -14.86
N MET A 272 -1.22 12.47 -15.08
CA MET A 272 -0.05 13.16 -14.55
C MET A 272 0.05 14.61 -15.04
N ASN A 273 -0.26 14.87 -16.30
CA ASN A 273 -0.30 16.24 -16.82
C ASN A 273 -1.42 17.06 -16.17
N VAL A 274 -2.62 16.50 -15.98
CA VAL A 274 -3.71 17.17 -15.26
C VAL A 274 -3.30 17.54 -13.83
N LEU A 275 -2.62 16.65 -13.11
CA LEU A 275 -2.13 16.93 -11.76
C LEU A 275 -1.04 18.02 -11.76
N LEU A 276 -0.07 17.96 -12.68
CA LEU A 276 1.02 18.93 -12.80
C LEU A 276 0.52 20.33 -13.25
N ASP A 277 -0.59 20.37 -13.99
CA ASP A 277 -1.27 21.59 -14.41
C ASP A 277 -2.41 22.02 -13.45
N GLU A 278 -2.35 21.55 -12.19
CA GLU A 278 -3.29 21.95 -11.13
C GLU A 278 -4.77 21.74 -11.50
N GLY A 279 -5.08 20.62 -12.17
CA GLY A 279 -6.44 20.24 -12.57
C GLY A 279 -6.88 20.70 -13.95
N ARG A 280 -6.05 21.40 -14.73
CA ARG A 280 -6.38 21.86 -16.07
C ARG A 280 -6.48 20.70 -17.06
N VAL A 281 -7.55 20.66 -17.85
CA VAL A 281 -7.82 19.64 -18.87
C VAL A 281 -7.88 20.20 -20.29
N GLY A 282 -7.81 21.50 -20.48
CA GLY A 282 -7.83 22.13 -21.80
C GLY A 282 -8.53 23.48 -21.84
N LYS A 283 -9.15 23.79 -22.98
CA LYS A 283 -9.95 25.00 -23.18
C LYS A 283 -11.31 24.60 -23.72
N ASP A 284 -12.35 25.35 -23.35
CA ASP A 284 -13.70 25.25 -23.91
C ASP A 284 -13.79 25.83 -25.33
N ALA A 285 -15.00 25.83 -25.90
CA ALA A 285 -15.25 26.36 -27.24
C ALA A 285 -14.95 27.87 -27.38
N ASP A 286 -15.01 28.61 -26.26
CA ASP A 286 -14.72 30.05 -26.20
C ASP A 286 -13.25 30.34 -25.90
N GLY A 287 -12.41 29.31 -25.83
CA GLY A 287 -10.96 29.41 -25.55
C GLY A 287 -10.62 29.65 -24.07
N LYS A 288 -11.60 29.57 -23.17
CA LYS A 288 -11.40 29.68 -21.73
C LYS A 288 -10.86 28.36 -21.17
N GLU A 289 -9.89 28.44 -20.24
CA GLU A 289 -9.36 27.28 -19.56
C GLU A 289 -10.42 26.49 -18.78
N THR A 290 -10.42 25.20 -18.96
CA THR A 290 -11.26 24.25 -18.22
C THR A 290 -10.42 23.45 -17.24
N ARG A 291 -10.92 23.32 -16.00
CA ARG A 291 -10.27 22.60 -14.90
C ARG A 291 -11.24 21.63 -14.26
N LEU A 292 -10.75 20.50 -13.80
CA LEU A 292 -11.53 19.54 -13.01
C LEU A 292 -11.76 20.06 -11.59
N TRP A 293 -10.75 20.71 -11.02
CA TRP A 293 -10.78 21.38 -9.71
C TRP A 293 -9.98 22.68 -9.77
N SER A 294 -10.21 23.55 -8.80
CA SER A 294 -9.49 24.82 -8.70
C SER A 294 -8.03 24.63 -8.27
N GLU A 295 -7.18 25.62 -8.57
CA GLU A 295 -5.80 25.67 -8.09
C GLU A 295 -5.71 25.61 -6.56
N LYS A 296 -6.71 26.14 -5.86
CA LYS A 296 -6.82 26.04 -4.40
C LYS A 296 -6.87 24.57 -3.97
N GLN A 297 -7.67 23.75 -4.64
CA GLN A 297 -7.79 22.33 -4.30
C GLN A 297 -6.54 21.53 -4.73
N ALA A 298 -5.89 21.89 -5.83
CA ALA A 298 -4.61 21.30 -6.21
C ALA A 298 -3.56 21.48 -5.12
N ARG A 299 -3.41 22.71 -4.60
CA ARG A 299 -2.51 23.00 -3.48
C ARG A 299 -2.91 22.29 -2.20
N GLU A 300 -4.21 22.20 -1.91
CA GLU A 300 -4.73 21.49 -0.73
C GLU A 300 -4.36 20.02 -0.75
N MET A 301 -4.50 19.35 -1.89
CA MET A 301 -4.16 17.92 -2.02
C MET A 301 -2.67 17.65 -1.72
N TRP A 302 -1.78 18.57 -2.02
CA TRP A 302 -0.34 18.46 -1.77
C TRP A 302 0.14 19.24 -0.54
N THR A 303 -0.77 19.66 0.32
CA THR A 303 -0.44 20.21 1.64
C THR A 303 -0.18 19.07 2.63
N ALA A 304 0.94 19.13 3.35
CA ALA A 304 1.30 18.13 4.36
C ALA A 304 0.27 18.13 5.51
N GLN A 305 -0.41 17.00 5.71
CA GLN A 305 -1.45 16.83 6.73
C GLN A 305 -0.96 15.97 7.91
N THR A 306 -0.26 14.89 7.63
CA THR A 306 0.21 13.94 8.64
C THR A 306 1.71 13.71 8.46
N PRO A 307 2.56 14.08 9.44
CA PRO A 307 3.98 13.75 9.41
C PRO A 307 4.19 12.23 9.39
N MET A 308 5.13 11.78 8.56
CA MET A 308 5.52 10.38 8.47
C MET A 308 6.94 10.17 9.02
N LYS A 309 7.17 9.01 9.63
CA LYS A 309 8.48 8.66 10.18
C LYS A 309 9.51 8.50 9.06
N ILE A 310 10.63 9.22 9.15
CA ILE A 310 11.76 9.06 8.24
C ILE A 310 12.64 7.93 8.77
N GLY A 311 12.71 6.83 8.01
CA GLY A 311 13.62 5.73 8.30
C GLY A 311 15.08 6.08 7.98
N GLN A 312 16.00 5.25 8.45
CA GLN A 312 17.41 5.31 8.06
C GLN A 312 17.64 4.29 6.94
N PRO A 313 17.81 4.71 5.68
CA PRO A 313 18.17 3.80 4.60
C PRO A 313 19.51 3.13 4.90
N ARG A 314 19.71 1.92 4.43
CA ARG A 314 21.02 1.25 4.45
C ARG A 314 22.03 2.06 3.63
N PRO A 315 23.35 2.00 3.94
CA PRO A 315 24.37 2.82 3.29
C PRO A 315 24.31 2.87 1.77
N PRO A 316 24.07 1.76 1.02
CA PRO A 316 23.96 1.82 -0.43
C PRO A 316 22.79 2.65 -0.96
N LEU A 317 21.76 2.85 -0.11
CA LEU A 317 20.56 3.63 -0.42
C LEU A 317 20.49 4.97 0.33
N ALA A 318 21.57 5.43 0.98
CA ALA A 318 21.56 6.62 1.82
C ALA A 318 21.04 7.88 1.09
N ALA A 319 21.33 8.02 -0.21
CA ALA A 319 20.87 9.15 -1.02
C ALA A 319 19.33 9.15 -1.26
N THR A 320 18.63 8.07 -0.91
CA THR A 320 17.16 8.04 -0.97
C THR A 320 16.48 8.63 0.26
N LYS A 321 17.24 8.98 1.30
CA LYS A 321 16.70 9.53 2.56
C LYS A 321 16.13 10.93 2.30
N PRO A 322 14.84 11.18 2.58
CA PRO A 322 14.29 12.51 2.49
C PRO A 322 14.64 13.35 3.72
N ASN A 323 14.57 14.68 3.60
CA ASN A 323 14.65 15.61 4.71
C ASN A 323 13.30 15.83 5.38
N PHE A 324 12.19 15.70 4.62
CA PHE A 324 10.85 15.66 5.18
C PHE A 324 10.04 14.52 4.56
N PHE A 325 9.04 14.03 5.29
CA PHE A 325 8.13 13.02 4.81
C PHE A 325 6.77 13.20 5.49
N ALA A 326 5.72 13.37 4.69
CA ALA A 326 4.36 13.58 5.16
C ALA A 326 3.35 12.92 4.21
N TYR A 327 2.10 12.86 4.64
CA TYR A 327 0.98 12.48 3.80
C TYR A 327 0.05 13.68 3.61
N GLY A 328 -0.39 13.91 2.37
CA GLY A 328 -1.39 14.90 1.99
C GLY A 328 -2.77 14.27 1.79
N LEU A 329 -3.53 14.71 0.80
CA LEU A 329 -4.82 14.12 0.44
C LEU A 329 -4.63 13.17 -0.75
N GLY A 330 -4.36 11.90 -0.48
CA GLY A 330 -4.13 10.87 -1.49
C GLY A 330 -2.69 10.81 -2.02
N PHE A 331 -1.75 11.50 -1.40
CA PHE A 331 -0.35 11.55 -1.82
C PHE A 331 0.60 11.49 -0.62
N GLN A 332 1.67 10.73 -0.75
CA GLN A 332 2.86 10.87 0.06
C GLN A 332 3.66 12.06 -0.47
N LEU A 333 4.16 12.90 0.42
CA LEU A 333 4.92 14.10 0.12
C LEU A 333 6.31 13.99 0.74
N ARG A 334 7.34 14.07 -0.09
CA ARG A 334 8.72 14.00 0.37
C ARG A 334 9.62 14.86 -0.51
N ASP A 335 10.86 15.06 -0.12
CA ASP A 335 11.85 15.66 -1.01
C ASP A 335 12.77 14.61 -1.64
N TYR A 336 13.27 14.94 -2.81
CA TYR A 336 14.41 14.30 -3.45
C TYR A 336 15.24 15.37 -4.17
N GLN A 337 16.55 15.43 -3.86
CA GLN A 337 17.45 16.44 -4.42
C GLN A 337 16.92 17.88 -4.24
N GLY A 338 16.33 18.17 -3.09
CA GLY A 338 15.76 19.48 -2.76
C GLY A 338 14.47 19.87 -3.47
N LYS A 339 13.85 18.95 -4.23
CA LYS A 339 12.57 19.16 -4.92
C LYS A 339 11.45 18.36 -4.26
N LEU A 340 10.25 18.92 -4.23
CA LEU A 340 9.06 18.19 -3.77
C LEU A 340 8.77 17.02 -4.71
N VAL A 341 8.50 15.86 -4.12
CA VAL A 341 7.96 14.68 -4.81
C VAL A 341 6.62 14.33 -4.18
N ALA A 342 5.53 14.53 -4.93
CA ALA A 342 4.21 14.03 -4.58
C ALA A 342 4.00 12.68 -5.25
N MET A 343 3.77 11.61 -4.47
CA MET A 343 3.77 10.26 -5.01
C MET A 343 2.79 9.35 -4.27
N HIS A 344 2.42 8.25 -4.92
CA HIS A 344 1.78 7.12 -4.26
C HIS A 344 2.25 5.79 -4.85
N GLY A 345 2.28 4.77 -4.03
CA GLY A 345 2.44 3.38 -4.47
C GLY A 345 1.11 2.65 -4.50
N GLY A 346 1.01 1.61 -5.29
CA GLY A 346 -0.13 0.70 -5.31
C GLY A 346 0.35 -0.74 -5.22
N ALA A 347 -0.35 -1.54 -4.44
CA ALA A 347 -0.14 -2.97 -4.31
C ALA A 347 -1.50 -3.69 -4.30
N LEU A 348 -1.67 -4.59 -5.22
CA LEU A 348 -2.71 -5.62 -5.24
C LEU A 348 -2.03 -6.94 -5.55
N GLN A 349 -2.72 -8.05 -5.30
CA GLN A 349 -2.20 -9.37 -5.58
C GLN A 349 -1.80 -9.48 -7.07
N GLY A 350 -0.50 -9.68 -7.30
CA GLY A 350 0.07 -9.79 -8.64
C GLY A 350 0.28 -8.49 -9.41
N PHE A 351 -0.03 -7.32 -8.82
CA PHE A 351 0.21 -6.01 -9.45
C PHE A 351 0.80 -5.02 -8.47
N TYR A 352 1.93 -4.41 -8.83
CA TYR A 352 2.46 -3.27 -8.11
C TYR A 352 2.58 -2.07 -9.04
N SER A 353 2.41 -0.87 -8.48
CA SER A 353 2.41 0.37 -9.24
C SER A 353 3.04 1.53 -8.47
N ARG A 354 3.54 2.52 -9.19
CA ARG A 354 4.06 3.76 -8.67
C ARG A 354 3.68 4.91 -9.58
N VAL A 355 3.17 6.00 -9.00
CA VAL A 355 2.99 7.27 -9.70
C VAL A 355 3.68 8.33 -8.86
N LEU A 356 4.51 9.17 -9.48
CA LEU A 356 5.20 10.28 -8.82
C LEU A 356 5.23 11.52 -9.71
N LEU A 357 5.24 12.66 -9.05
CA LEU A 357 5.23 13.98 -9.66
C LEU A 357 6.27 14.86 -8.97
N VAL A 358 7.04 15.60 -9.76
CA VAL A 358 7.99 16.61 -9.28
C VAL A 358 7.56 17.96 -9.87
N PRO A 359 6.70 18.72 -9.14
CA PRO A 359 6.03 19.92 -9.70
C PRO A 359 7.00 20.97 -10.21
N GLU A 360 8.07 21.26 -9.47
CA GLU A 360 9.07 22.26 -9.85
C GLU A 360 9.83 21.91 -11.14
N ALA A 361 9.90 20.60 -11.47
CA ALA A 361 10.50 20.10 -12.70
C ALA A 361 9.47 19.80 -13.79
N LYS A 362 8.16 20.03 -13.52
CA LYS A 362 7.04 19.60 -14.37
C LYS A 362 7.19 18.16 -14.87
N LEU A 363 7.69 17.29 -14.00
CA LEU A 363 8.01 15.89 -14.28
C LEU A 363 6.96 14.98 -13.64
N GLY A 364 6.45 14.03 -14.40
CA GLY A 364 5.64 12.92 -13.91
C GLY A 364 6.19 11.59 -14.40
N ILE A 365 6.23 10.59 -13.52
CA ILE A 365 6.67 9.23 -13.82
C ILE A 365 5.65 8.25 -13.27
N ALA A 366 5.22 7.30 -14.11
CA ALA A 366 4.40 6.16 -13.69
C ALA A 366 5.08 4.86 -14.10
N ILE A 367 5.02 3.87 -13.21
CA ILE A 367 5.63 2.54 -13.39
C ILE A 367 4.61 1.52 -12.90
N PHE A 368 4.22 0.57 -13.76
CA PHE A 368 3.31 -0.52 -13.45
C PHE A 368 3.98 -1.85 -13.72
N THR A 369 3.84 -2.79 -12.80
CA THR A 369 4.36 -4.16 -12.94
C THR A 369 3.22 -5.15 -12.77
N ASN A 370 3.25 -6.23 -13.55
CA ASN A 370 2.33 -7.35 -13.37
C ASN A 370 2.94 -8.44 -12.46
N ALA A 371 3.71 -8.01 -11.47
CA ALA A 371 4.27 -8.85 -10.42
C ALA A 371 4.49 -8.01 -9.15
N GLU A 372 4.51 -8.68 -8.00
CA GLU A 372 4.68 -8.09 -6.67
C GLU A 372 6.16 -7.80 -6.39
N SER A 373 6.69 -6.67 -6.89
CA SER A 373 8.08 -6.27 -6.68
C SER A 373 8.23 -4.78 -6.36
N GLY A 374 8.22 -4.44 -5.06
CA GLY A 374 8.51 -3.09 -4.58
C GLY A 374 9.91 -2.59 -4.93
N PRO A 375 10.96 -3.42 -4.81
CA PRO A 375 12.32 -3.05 -5.21
C PRO A 375 12.47 -2.70 -6.68
N SER A 376 11.77 -3.38 -7.60
CA SER A 376 11.79 -3.06 -9.03
C SER A 376 11.22 -1.66 -9.31
N LEU A 377 10.11 -1.30 -8.66
CA LEU A 377 9.52 0.05 -8.76
C LEU A 377 10.47 1.12 -8.23
N SER A 378 11.13 0.84 -7.09
CA SER A 378 12.06 1.80 -6.48
C SER A 378 13.31 1.98 -7.33
N ALA A 379 13.86 0.90 -7.90
CA ALA A 379 15.01 0.95 -8.80
C ALA A 379 14.73 1.84 -10.02
N LEU A 380 13.60 1.62 -10.71
CA LEU A 380 13.18 2.44 -11.85
C LEU A 380 12.84 3.87 -11.46
N GLN A 381 12.14 4.06 -10.32
CA GLN A 381 11.80 5.38 -9.81
C GLN A 381 13.05 6.28 -9.68
N TYR A 382 14.06 5.84 -8.95
CA TYR A 382 15.27 6.64 -8.72
C TYR A 382 16.11 6.75 -10.00
N ARG A 383 16.18 5.70 -10.80
CA ARG A 383 16.89 5.74 -12.09
C ARG A 383 16.30 6.78 -13.04
N LEU A 384 14.96 6.84 -13.14
CA LEU A 384 14.27 7.82 -13.98
C LEU A 384 14.32 9.23 -13.37
N MET A 385 14.17 9.37 -12.05
CA MET A 385 14.33 10.68 -11.40
C MET A 385 15.72 11.24 -11.63
N ASP A 386 16.79 10.47 -11.44
CA ASP A 386 18.16 10.93 -11.70
C ASP A 386 18.30 11.43 -13.14
N GLN A 387 17.78 10.66 -14.12
CA GLN A 387 17.85 11.02 -15.53
C GLN A 387 17.17 12.34 -15.86
N TYR A 388 15.94 12.55 -15.36
CA TYR A 388 15.13 13.71 -15.73
C TYR A 388 15.30 14.93 -14.81
N LEU A 389 16.05 14.79 -13.72
CA LEU A 389 16.43 15.86 -12.79
C LEU A 389 17.92 16.23 -12.91
N ASP A 390 18.62 15.70 -13.93
CA ASP A 390 20.04 15.95 -14.19
C ASP A 390 20.93 15.64 -12.97
N VAL A 391 20.60 14.58 -12.24
CA VAL A 391 21.38 14.06 -11.11
C VAL A 391 22.44 13.08 -11.61
N VAL A 392 23.61 13.09 -10.98
CA VAL A 392 24.67 12.12 -11.28
C VAL A 392 24.12 10.69 -11.21
N PRO A 393 24.21 9.90 -12.28
CA PRO A 393 23.60 8.59 -12.33
C PRO A 393 24.16 7.64 -11.27
N THR A 394 23.25 6.95 -10.60
CA THR A 394 23.57 5.89 -9.62
C THR A 394 23.04 4.56 -10.15
N ASP A 395 23.79 3.47 -9.93
CA ASP A 395 23.28 2.12 -10.25
C ASP A 395 22.22 1.67 -9.24
N TRP A 396 21.05 2.31 -9.31
CA TRP A 396 19.91 1.97 -8.45
C TRP A 396 19.42 0.54 -8.66
N ILE A 397 19.51 0.03 -9.89
CA ILE A 397 19.04 -1.32 -10.21
C ILE A 397 19.85 -2.36 -9.44
N GLY A 398 21.20 -2.28 -9.52
CA GLY A 398 22.07 -3.17 -8.77
C GLY A 398 21.89 -3.04 -7.25
N ARG A 399 21.87 -1.79 -6.75
CA ARG A 399 21.72 -1.54 -5.29
C ARG A 399 20.41 -2.09 -4.71
N PHE A 400 19.28 -1.92 -5.40
CA PHE A 400 18.01 -2.47 -4.95
C PHE A 400 17.95 -3.98 -5.10
N ALA A 401 18.55 -4.56 -6.16
CA ALA A 401 18.62 -6.00 -6.32
C ALA A 401 19.44 -6.69 -5.22
N ASP A 402 20.59 -6.12 -4.86
CA ASP A 402 21.44 -6.65 -3.80
C ASP A 402 20.74 -6.55 -2.43
N MET A 403 20.06 -5.42 -2.17
CA MET A 403 19.29 -5.24 -0.95
C MET A 403 18.12 -6.25 -0.86
N ASP A 404 17.40 -6.48 -1.93
CA ASP A 404 16.27 -7.41 -1.98
C ASP A 404 16.72 -8.84 -1.66
N LYS A 405 17.79 -9.30 -2.32
CA LYS A 405 18.41 -10.61 -2.06
C LYS A 405 18.85 -10.76 -0.60
N GLU A 406 19.50 -9.73 -0.05
CA GLU A 406 19.96 -9.74 1.35
C GLU A 406 18.78 -9.78 2.34
N MET A 407 17.72 -8.98 2.10
CA MET A 407 16.54 -8.95 2.97
C MET A 407 15.82 -10.29 2.97
N HIS A 408 15.58 -10.86 1.80
CA HIS A 408 14.95 -12.17 1.67
C HIS A 408 15.77 -13.28 2.35
N ALA A 409 17.10 -13.29 2.16
CA ALA A 409 17.97 -14.26 2.82
C ALA A 409 17.90 -14.15 4.35
N LYS A 410 17.90 -12.93 4.91
CA LYS A 410 17.76 -12.70 6.35
C LYS A 410 16.41 -13.15 6.89
N GLU A 411 15.33 -12.90 6.14
CA GLU A 411 14.00 -13.35 6.54
C GLU A 411 13.90 -14.89 6.55
N MET A 412 14.43 -15.55 5.54
CA MET A 412 14.48 -17.01 5.48
C MET A 412 15.27 -17.60 6.65
N GLU A 413 16.40 -16.97 7.01
CA GLU A 413 17.19 -17.38 8.17
C GLU A 413 16.42 -17.18 9.48
N ARG A 414 15.72 -16.04 9.65
CA ARG A 414 14.88 -15.76 10.81
C ARG A 414 13.79 -16.83 10.99
N VAL A 415 13.03 -17.10 9.94
CA VAL A 415 11.95 -18.11 9.95
C VAL A 415 12.50 -19.50 10.26
N LYS A 416 13.65 -19.87 9.67
CA LYS A 416 14.32 -21.15 9.95
C LYS A 416 14.76 -21.25 11.40
N LYS A 417 15.36 -20.19 11.96
CA LYS A 417 15.80 -20.13 13.36
C LYS A 417 14.61 -20.25 14.31
N GLU A 418 13.54 -19.51 14.07
CA GLU A 418 12.31 -19.57 14.88
C GLU A 418 11.70 -20.98 14.86
N SER A 419 11.63 -21.61 13.70
CA SER A 419 11.17 -22.99 13.57
C SER A 419 12.07 -23.98 14.29
N ALA A 420 13.39 -23.80 14.27
CA ALA A 420 14.35 -24.68 14.95
C ALA A 420 14.31 -24.57 16.48
N THR A 421 13.94 -23.39 17.01
CA THR A 421 13.86 -23.15 18.47
C THR A 421 12.52 -23.56 19.08
N ARG A 422 11.56 -24.04 18.27
CA ARG A 422 10.25 -24.47 18.76
C ARG A 422 10.38 -25.63 19.76
N ALA A 423 9.45 -25.68 20.72
CA ALA A 423 9.33 -26.82 21.65
C ALA A 423 8.68 -28.03 20.97
N ALA A 424 9.40 -28.67 20.03
CA ALA A 424 8.87 -29.68 19.12
C ALA A 424 8.28 -30.94 19.84
N LYS A 425 8.66 -31.17 21.11
CA LYS A 425 8.13 -32.28 21.93
C LYS A 425 6.92 -31.85 22.77
N SER A 426 6.54 -30.56 22.76
CA SER A 426 5.35 -30.11 23.47
C SER A 426 4.09 -30.72 22.84
N LYS A 427 3.06 -30.88 23.66
CA LYS A 427 1.73 -31.27 23.22
C LYS A 427 0.76 -30.13 23.47
N PRO A 428 -0.33 -30.05 22.72
CA PRO A 428 -1.41 -29.14 23.08
C PRO A 428 -2.01 -29.57 24.44
N SER A 429 -2.51 -28.58 25.19
CA SER A 429 -3.11 -28.81 26.52
C SER A 429 -4.40 -29.63 26.44
N LEU A 430 -5.11 -29.53 25.32
CA LEU A 430 -6.36 -30.25 25.07
C LEU A 430 -6.19 -31.28 23.94
N PRO A 431 -7.06 -32.31 23.88
CA PRO A 431 -7.18 -33.16 22.70
C PRO A 431 -7.45 -32.33 21.45
N LEU A 432 -6.91 -32.72 20.30
CA LEU A 432 -7.05 -31.92 19.04
C LEU A 432 -8.51 -31.62 18.67
N ALA A 433 -9.43 -32.57 18.97
CA ALA A 433 -10.86 -32.34 18.71
C ALA A 433 -11.46 -31.20 19.53
N SER A 434 -10.87 -30.84 20.68
CA SER A 434 -11.35 -29.74 21.52
C SER A 434 -11.09 -28.35 20.92
N TYR A 435 -10.22 -28.24 19.92
CA TYR A 435 -9.97 -27.01 19.19
C TYR A 435 -10.91 -26.85 17.99
N GLU A 436 -11.70 -27.88 17.65
CA GLU A 436 -12.72 -27.82 16.61
C GLU A 436 -13.92 -27.00 17.09
N GLY A 437 -14.54 -26.24 16.19
CA GLY A 437 -15.69 -25.40 16.49
C GLY A 437 -15.70 -24.10 15.72
N GLU A 438 -16.66 -23.27 16.04
CA GLU A 438 -16.79 -21.91 15.51
C GLU A 438 -16.21 -20.90 16.51
N TYR A 439 -15.46 -19.93 15.96
CA TYR A 439 -14.87 -18.83 16.70
C TYR A 439 -15.30 -17.54 16.04
N GLU A 440 -15.73 -16.53 16.79
CA GLU A 440 -16.28 -15.28 16.30
C GLU A 440 -15.46 -14.08 16.76
N ASP A 441 -15.15 -13.20 15.81
CA ASP A 441 -14.54 -11.89 16.01
C ASP A 441 -15.58 -10.79 15.76
N ALA A 442 -15.48 -9.70 16.51
CA ALA A 442 -16.51 -8.66 16.53
C ALA A 442 -16.67 -7.90 15.19
N TRP A 443 -15.59 -7.71 14.44
CA TRP A 443 -15.62 -6.95 13.19
C TRP A 443 -15.53 -7.83 11.95
N TYR A 444 -14.87 -9.01 12.09
CA TYR A 444 -14.69 -9.89 10.94
C TYR A 444 -15.85 -10.90 10.78
N GLY A 445 -16.35 -11.44 11.88
CA GLY A 445 -17.29 -12.55 11.92
C GLY A 445 -16.60 -13.87 12.27
N LYS A 446 -16.92 -14.98 11.58
CA LYS A 446 -16.55 -16.31 12.06
C LYS A 446 -15.36 -16.93 11.33
N ALA A 447 -14.56 -17.69 12.09
CA ALA A 447 -13.65 -18.72 11.59
C ALA A 447 -14.07 -20.08 12.16
N THR A 448 -14.04 -21.13 11.33
CA THR A 448 -14.42 -22.49 11.74
C THR A 448 -13.22 -23.40 11.65
N ILE A 449 -12.95 -24.17 12.69
CA ILE A 449 -11.97 -25.25 12.68
C ILE A 449 -12.73 -26.56 12.68
N LYS A 450 -12.47 -27.41 11.68
CA LYS A 450 -13.15 -28.70 11.50
C LYS A 450 -12.24 -29.75 10.91
N LYS A 451 -12.56 -31.02 11.17
CA LYS A 451 -11.83 -32.14 10.59
C LYS A 451 -12.32 -32.42 9.16
N VAL A 452 -11.40 -32.42 8.20
CA VAL A 452 -11.67 -32.75 6.78
C VAL A 452 -10.59 -33.73 6.31
N GLY A 453 -10.98 -34.92 5.87
CA GLY A 453 -10.02 -35.93 5.38
C GLY A 453 -8.97 -36.37 6.41
N GLY A 454 -9.31 -36.37 7.70
CA GLY A 454 -8.40 -36.72 8.78
C GLY A 454 -7.50 -35.56 9.29
N LYS A 455 -7.49 -34.41 8.62
CA LYS A 455 -6.73 -33.21 8.98
C LYS A 455 -7.63 -32.14 9.56
N GLN A 456 -7.11 -31.32 10.47
CA GLN A 456 -7.80 -30.11 10.90
C GLN A 456 -7.65 -29.04 9.82
N VAL A 457 -8.75 -28.36 9.51
CA VAL A 457 -8.83 -27.29 8.50
C VAL A 457 -9.50 -26.09 9.13
N MET A 458 -8.88 -24.94 8.97
CA MET A 458 -9.44 -23.63 9.34
C MET A 458 -10.04 -22.95 8.12
N VAL A 459 -11.25 -22.40 8.26
CA VAL A 459 -12.00 -21.72 7.21
C VAL A 459 -12.54 -20.40 7.72
N PHE A 460 -12.31 -19.33 7.00
CA PHE A 460 -12.84 -18.00 7.27
C PHE A 460 -14.19 -17.80 6.58
N SER A 461 -15.23 -17.40 7.33
CA SER A 461 -16.61 -17.36 6.83
C SER A 461 -16.84 -16.32 5.73
N ARG A 462 -16.10 -15.20 5.77
CA ARG A 462 -16.29 -14.06 4.84
C ARG A 462 -15.24 -13.99 3.74
N THR A 463 -14.22 -14.84 3.81
CA THR A 463 -13.11 -14.91 2.84
C THR A 463 -12.95 -16.36 2.38
N PRO A 464 -13.70 -16.80 1.35
CA PRO A 464 -13.75 -18.22 0.96
C PRO A 464 -12.39 -18.83 0.63
N ASP A 465 -11.45 -18.04 0.09
CA ASP A 465 -10.11 -18.50 -0.27
C ASP A 465 -9.16 -18.59 0.95
N LEU A 466 -9.53 -18.01 2.12
CA LEU A 466 -8.82 -18.23 3.38
C LEU A 466 -9.28 -19.55 4.02
N MET A 467 -8.86 -20.65 3.41
CA MET A 467 -9.00 -22.01 3.91
C MET A 467 -7.64 -22.68 3.91
N GLY A 468 -7.25 -23.30 5.04
CA GLY A 468 -5.94 -23.93 5.16
C GLY A 468 -5.89 -25.05 6.19
N GLU A 469 -4.87 -25.93 6.04
CA GLU A 469 -4.58 -26.97 7.02
C GLU A 469 -4.02 -26.36 8.30
N LEU A 470 -4.50 -26.81 9.45
CA LEU A 470 -4.06 -26.40 10.78
C LEU A 470 -3.20 -27.50 11.39
N GLU A 471 -1.91 -27.23 11.53
CA GLU A 471 -0.92 -28.17 12.05
C GLU A 471 -0.42 -27.72 13.43
N HIS A 472 -0.29 -28.66 14.38
CA HIS A 472 0.27 -28.35 15.69
C HIS A 472 1.73 -27.88 15.56
N PHE A 473 2.04 -26.74 16.17
CA PHE A 473 3.39 -26.17 16.17
C PHE A 473 4.08 -26.38 17.52
N GLN A 474 3.54 -25.83 18.60
CA GLN A 474 4.02 -26.01 19.97
C GLN A 474 2.97 -25.56 20.98
N HIS A 475 2.91 -26.20 22.18
CA HIS A 475 1.92 -25.88 23.21
C HIS A 475 0.52 -25.74 22.59
N ASP A 476 -0.21 -24.69 22.88
CA ASP A 476 -1.52 -24.39 22.28
C ASP A 476 -1.42 -23.48 21.04
N THR A 477 -0.27 -23.50 20.38
CA THR A 477 -0.03 -22.80 19.11
C THR A 477 0.02 -23.77 17.95
N PHE A 478 -0.72 -23.44 16.90
CA PHE A 478 -0.78 -24.14 15.62
C PHE A 478 -0.26 -23.22 14.52
N VAL A 479 -0.02 -23.78 13.34
CA VAL A 479 0.24 -23.06 12.09
C VAL A 479 -0.88 -23.38 11.12
N VAL A 480 -1.51 -22.35 10.57
CA VAL A 480 -2.39 -22.50 9.42
C VAL A 480 -1.60 -22.28 8.14
N ARG A 481 -1.72 -23.24 7.21
CA ARG A 481 -1.14 -23.17 5.86
C ARG A 481 -2.27 -23.03 4.86
N TRP A 482 -2.36 -21.85 4.27
CA TRP A 482 -3.43 -21.54 3.33
C TRP A 482 -3.30 -22.37 2.06
N LYS A 483 -4.42 -22.80 1.51
CA LYS A 483 -4.48 -23.56 0.26
C LYS A 483 -4.00 -22.72 -0.92
N GLU A 484 -4.40 -21.46 -0.97
CA GLU A 484 -3.92 -20.49 -1.95
C GLU A 484 -2.53 -20.00 -1.56
N ARG A 485 -1.50 -20.63 -2.12
CA ARG A 485 -0.09 -20.41 -1.73
C ARG A 485 0.45 -19.04 -2.14
N ASN A 486 -0.18 -18.37 -3.12
CA ASN A 486 0.15 -17.01 -3.56
C ASN A 486 -0.15 -15.93 -2.50
N PHE A 487 -0.92 -16.25 -1.48
CA PHE A 487 -1.14 -15.30 -0.37
C PHE A 487 0.14 -15.03 0.44
N ASN A 488 1.08 -15.97 0.50
CA ASN A 488 2.30 -15.86 1.30
C ASN A 488 2.02 -15.40 2.75
N ALA A 489 0.89 -15.84 3.30
CA ALA A 489 0.31 -15.35 4.55
C ALA A 489 0.07 -16.46 5.59
N ASP A 490 0.87 -17.53 5.57
CA ASP A 490 0.79 -18.56 6.62
C ASP A 490 0.92 -17.92 7.99
N ALA A 491 0.11 -18.37 8.96
CA ALA A 491 0.00 -17.71 10.25
C ALA A 491 0.09 -18.70 11.43
N TYR A 492 0.63 -18.20 12.55
CA TYR A 492 0.45 -18.83 13.85
C TYR A 492 -1.00 -18.60 14.32
N VAL A 493 -1.58 -19.65 14.91
CA VAL A 493 -2.91 -19.65 15.56
C VAL A 493 -2.70 -20.11 16.99
N THR A 494 -2.86 -19.22 17.95
CA THR A 494 -2.59 -19.47 19.37
C THR A 494 -3.87 -19.40 20.18
N PHE A 495 -4.13 -20.45 20.96
CA PHE A 495 -5.28 -20.53 21.87
C PHE A 495 -4.86 -20.19 23.29
N SER A 496 -5.72 -19.47 24.00
CA SER A 496 -5.63 -19.25 25.45
C SER A 496 -6.76 -20.01 26.12
N LEU A 497 -6.44 -20.62 27.26
CA LEU A 497 -7.43 -21.35 28.08
C LEU A 497 -7.88 -20.49 29.26
N ASP A 498 -9.13 -20.65 29.65
CA ASP A 498 -9.69 -20.11 30.89
C ASP A 498 -9.31 -21.01 32.08
N HIS A 499 -9.62 -20.56 33.31
CA HIS A 499 -9.32 -21.26 34.56
C HIS A 499 -9.96 -22.65 34.66
N ASP A 500 -11.05 -22.92 33.96
CA ASP A 500 -11.73 -24.22 33.90
C ASP A 500 -11.18 -25.15 32.81
N GLY A 501 -10.16 -24.71 32.09
CA GLY A 501 -9.51 -25.45 31.00
C GLY A 501 -10.23 -25.36 29.65
N SER A 502 -11.33 -24.61 29.56
CA SER A 502 -11.99 -24.33 28.27
C SER A 502 -11.20 -23.29 27.45
N ILE A 503 -11.40 -23.29 26.13
CA ILE A 503 -10.79 -22.27 25.28
C ILE A 503 -11.47 -20.93 25.55
N GLU A 504 -10.67 -19.92 25.98
CA GLU A 504 -11.11 -18.55 26.19
C GLU A 504 -11.12 -17.75 24.89
N ARG A 505 -10.01 -17.85 24.13
CA ARG A 505 -9.80 -17.06 22.91
C ARG A 505 -8.82 -17.71 21.95
N MET A 506 -8.87 -17.29 20.69
CA MET A 506 -7.91 -17.61 19.64
C MET A 506 -7.37 -16.32 19.03
N ARG A 507 -6.06 -16.24 18.86
CA ARG A 507 -5.34 -15.13 18.21
C ARG A 507 -4.47 -15.65 17.09
N MET A 508 -4.20 -14.75 16.13
CA MET A 508 -3.39 -15.09 14.97
C MET A 508 -2.28 -14.07 14.74
N LYS A 509 -1.21 -14.51 14.07
CA LYS A 509 -0.09 -13.68 13.68
C LYS A 509 0.58 -14.26 12.44
N PRO A 510 0.91 -13.44 11.41
CA PRO A 510 1.69 -13.90 10.26
C PRO A 510 3.03 -14.52 10.68
N ILE A 511 3.49 -15.55 9.98
CA ILE A 511 4.79 -16.18 10.22
C ILE A 511 5.91 -15.32 9.65
N SER A 512 5.73 -14.84 8.41
CA SER A 512 6.73 -14.00 7.73
C SER A 512 6.45 -12.51 7.94
N THR A 513 7.52 -11.73 8.10
CA THR A 513 7.45 -10.27 8.07
C THR A 513 7.29 -9.71 6.65
N GLU A 514 7.42 -10.56 5.63
CA GLU A 514 7.15 -10.23 4.22
C GLU A 514 5.66 -10.41 3.85
N THR A 515 4.83 -10.95 4.75
CA THR A 515 3.38 -11.02 4.56
C THR A 515 2.80 -9.62 4.39
N ASP A 516 1.95 -9.43 3.38
CA ASP A 516 1.28 -8.15 3.17
C ASP A 516 0.49 -7.73 4.41
N PHE A 517 0.63 -6.46 4.81
CA PHE A 517 0.02 -5.94 6.05
C PHE A 517 -1.51 -5.99 6.03
N SER A 518 -2.14 -6.10 4.86
CA SER A 518 -3.58 -6.26 4.73
C SER A 518 -4.09 -7.63 5.20
N TYR A 519 -3.17 -8.59 5.45
CA TYR A 519 -3.48 -9.77 6.27
C TYR A 519 -3.33 -9.44 7.76
N ASP A 520 -4.17 -8.56 8.26
CA ASP A 520 -4.15 -8.02 9.61
C ASP A 520 -4.64 -9.01 10.69
N PHE A 521 -4.20 -10.27 10.60
CA PHE A 521 -4.55 -11.36 11.53
C PHE A 521 -4.30 -11.01 13.01
N GLN A 522 -3.33 -10.16 13.30
CA GLN A 522 -2.98 -9.73 14.66
C GLN A 522 -4.09 -8.88 15.32
N ASP A 523 -4.99 -8.29 14.54
CA ASP A 523 -6.08 -7.44 15.04
C ASP A 523 -7.34 -8.27 15.34
N LEU A 524 -7.37 -9.55 14.93
CA LEU A 524 -8.46 -10.48 15.23
C LEU A 524 -8.39 -10.97 16.68
N LEU A 525 -9.54 -11.00 17.33
CA LEU A 525 -9.73 -11.59 18.65
C LEU A 525 -10.94 -12.53 18.64
N PHE A 526 -10.71 -13.74 18.24
CA PHE A 526 -11.75 -14.76 18.19
C PHE A 526 -12.08 -15.33 19.57
N THR A 527 -13.38 -15.45 19.86
CA THR A 527 -13.92 -16.16 21.02
C THR A 527 -14.77 -17.34 20.57
N PRO A 528 -14.78 -18.49 21.31
CA PRO A 528 -15.63 -19.60 20.94
C PRO A 528 -17.10 -19.23 20.90
N VAL A 529 -17.79 -19.64 19.83
CA VAL A 529 -19.25 -19.53 19.76
C VAL A 529 -19.86 -20.62 20.63
N LYS A 530 -20.44 -20.24 21.76
CA LYS A 530 -21.14 -21.19 22.64
C LYS A 530 -22.44 -21.64 21.94
N GLU A 531 -22.62 -22.94 21.74
CA GLU A 531 -23.91 -23.46 21.33
C GLU A 531 -24.99 -22.96 22.32
N LYS A 532 -26.03 -22.30 21.80
CA LYS A 532 -27.23 -22.07 22.62
C LYS A 532 -27.75 -23.45 22.98
N LYS A 533 -27.55 -23.90 24.24
CA LYS A 533 -28.30 -25.01 24.78
C LYS A 533 -29.77 -24.66 24.54
N SER A 534 -30.47 -25.44 23.72
CA SER A 534 -31.92 -25.37 23.62
C SER A 534 -32.44 -25.52 25.07
N ALA A 535 -33.09 -24.46 25.54
CA ALA A 535 -33.85 -24.61 26.80
C ALA A 535 -34.96 -25.60 26.44
N ASP A 536 -34.79 -26.85 26.93
CA ASP A 536 -35.85 -27.84 26.98
C ASP A 536 -36.93 -27.36 27.99
#